data_adc99f9e7e0a04d3161da0f5293748a6
#
_entry.id   adc99f9e7e0a04d3161da0f5293748a6
#
_cell.length_a   1.000
_cell.length_b   1.000
_cell.length_c   1.000
_cell.angle_alpha   90.00
_cell.angle_beta   90.00
_cell.angle_gamma   90.00
#
_symmetry.space_group_name_H-M   'P 1'
#
loop_
_entity.id
_entity.type
_entity.pdbx_description
1 polymer ?
#
loop_
_entity_poly.entity_id
_entity_poly.type
_entity_poly.pdbx_seq_one_letter_code
_entity_poly.pdbx_strand_id
1 'polypeptide(L)'
;KDYWKKNCKMVKSLIPQAEVYVYEDDTTKQINGFIGLFDDYIEGLFIRTDAQGYGYGKQLLEYVKNIKSNMKLSVYQKNERAIRFYNREGFVIESEKIDDNTNEKEFLMVWSS
;
A
#
# COMPACT_ATOMS: atom_id res chain seq x y z
N LYS A 1 -15.05 -2.51 14.27
CA LYS A 1 -13.85 -3.33 14.07
C LYS A 1 -14.18 -4.54 13.26
N ASP A 2 -14.74 -5.56 13.90
CA ASP A 2 -15.19 -6.73 13.16
C ASP A 2 -16.29 -6.37 12.17
N TYR A 3 -17.09 -5.38 12.50
CA TYR A 3 -18.12 -4.87 11.60
C TYR A 3 -17.52 -4.43 10.26
N TRP A 4 -16.44 -3.66 10.32
CA TRP A 4 -15.79 -3.17 9.11
C TRP A 4 -15.21 -4.31 8.29
N LYS A 5 -14.57 -5.29 8.97
CA LYS A 5 -14.00 -6.44 8.27
C LYS A 5 -15.05 -7.28 7.58
N LYS A 6 -16.24 -7.38 8.19
CA LYS A 6 -17.33 -8.17 7.61
C LYS A 6 -17.94 -7.52 6.38
N ASN A 7 -17.87 -6.19 6.31
CA ASN A 7 -18.52 -5.44 5.24
C ASN A 7 -17.58 -4.99 4.13
N CYS A 8 -16.31 -5.34 4.22
CA CYS A 8 -15.32 -4.96 3.22
C CYS A 8 -14.64 -6.20 2.65
N LYS A 9 -14.30 -6.14 1.38
CA LYS A 9 -13.63 -7.25 0.70
C LYS A 9 -12.55 -6.72 -0.23
N MET A 10 -11.56 -7.58 -0.49
CA MET A 10 -10.51 -7.29 -1.45
C MET A 10 -10.96 -7.70 -2.83
N VAL A 11 -10.82 -6.80 -3.78
CA VAL A 11 -11.18 -7.05 -5.17
C VAL A 11 -10.00 -6.70 -6.05
N LYS A 12 -9.62 -7.62 -6.93
CA LYS A 12 -8.55 -7.36 -7.89
C LYS A 12 -9.14 -6.66 -9.11
N SER A 13 -8.55 -5.53 -9.46
CA SER A 13 -8.94 -4.80 -10.66
C SER A 13 -8.40 -5.49 -11.90
N LEU A 14 -9.14 -5.42 -13.01
CA LEU A 14 -8.76 -6.04 -14.27
C LEU A 14 -7.98 -5.08 -15.17
N ILE A 15 -6.97 -4.44 -14.64
CA ILE A 15 -6.09 -3.57 -15.42
C ILE A 15 -4.94 -4.44 -15.95
N PRO A 16 -4.76 -4.52 -17.29
CA PRO A 16 -3.85 -5.52 -17.87
C PRO A 16 -2.39 -5.42 -17.45
N GLN A 17 -1.88 -4.23 -17.21
CA GLN A 17 -0.44 -4.04 -16.98
C GLN A 17 -0.08 -3.77 -15.53
N ALA A 18 -1.07 -3.79 -14.64
CA ALA A 18 -0.83 -3.52 -13.23
C ALA A 18 -1.78 -4.35 -12.40
N GLU A 19 -1.33 -4.69 -11.20
CA GLU A 19 -2.19 -5.35 -10.24
C GLU A 19 -2.72 -4.28 -9.28
N VAL A 20 -4.04 -4.17 -9.19
CA VAL A 20 -4.65 -3.22 -8.26
C VAL A 20 -5.65 -3.99 -7.41
N TYR A 21 -5.46 -3.92 -6.11
CA TYR A 21 -6.38 -4.52 -5.16
C TYR A 21 -7.09 -3.42 -4.42
N VAL A 22 -8.40 -3.51 -4.36
CA VAL A 22 -9.23 -2.49 -3.70
C VAL A 22 -9.92 -3.10 -2.48
N TYR A 23 -10.10 -2.29 -1.45
CA TYR A 23 -10.83 -2.67 -0.26
C TYR A 23 -12.22 -2.04 -0.37
N GLU A 24 -13.19 -2.85 -0.75
CA GLU A 24 -14.52 -2.40 -1.13
C GLU A 24 -15.55 -2.77 -0.05
N ASP A 25 -16.44 -1.82 0.27
CA ASP A 25 -17.57 -2.10 1.16
C ASP A 25 -18.60 -2.94 0.39
N ASP A 26 -18.98 -4.08 0.96
CA ASP A 26 -19.88 -5.02 0.31
C ASP A 26 -21.28 -4.44 0.06
N THR A 27 -21.74 -3.59 0.95
CA THR A 27 -23.09 -3.04 0.89
C THR A 27 -23.20 -1.85 -0.04
N THR A 28 -22.31 -0.87 0.14
CA THR A 28 -22.37 0.38 -0.62
C THR A 28 -21.54 0.37 -1.88
N LYS A 29 -20.67 -0.62 -2.03
CA LYS A 29 -19.68 -0.72 -3.11
C LYS A 29 -18.68 0.42 -3.09
N GLN A 30 -18.56 1.11 -1.96
CA GLN A 30 -17.62 2.19 -1.80
C GLN A 30 -16.22 1.66 -1.58
N ILE A 31 -15.24 2.27 -2.26
CA ILE A 31 -13.85 1.87 -2.14
C ILE A 31 -13.22 2.64 -0.97
N ASN A 32 -12.76 1.93 0.03
CA ASN A 32 -12.12 2.51 1.21
C ASN A 32 -10.61 2.67 1.05
N GLY A 33 -10.03 1.91 0.15
CA GLY A 33 -8.61 2.04 -0.14
C GLY A 33 -8.21 1.12 -1.28
N PHE A 34 -6.99 1.34 -1.79
CA PHE A 34 -6.44 0.45 -2.81
C PHE A 34 -4.93 0.43 -2.73
N ILE A 35 -4.34 -0.64 -3.29
CA ILE A 35 -2.90 -0.75 -3.46
C ILE A 35 -2.65 -1.19 -4.90
N GLY A 36 -1.75 -0.48 -5.57
CA GLY A 36 -1.36 -0.79 -6.93
C GLY A 36 0.06 -1.27 -6.99
N LEU A 37 0.30 -2.35 -7.74
CA LEU A 37 1.62 -2.94 -7.91
C LEU A 37 1.97 -3.12 -9.38
N PHE A 38 3.26 -3.00 -9.67
CA PHE A 38 3.82 -3.42 -10.93
C PHE A 38 4.89 -4.45 -10.57
N ASP A 39 4.63 -5.73 -10.86
CA ASP A 39 5.44 -6.84 -10.37
C ASP A 39 5.55 -6.81 -8.85
N ASP A 40 6.74 -6.56 -8.32
CA ASP A 40 6.99 -6.48 -6.89
C ASP A 40 7.07 -5.04 -6.36
N TYR A 41 6.87 -4.06 -7.26
CA TYR A 41 6.98 -2.65 -6.89
C TYR A 41 5.61 -2.08 -6.56
N ILE A 42 5.48 -1.51 -5.37
CA ILE A 42 4.24 -0.85 -4.95
C ILE A 42 4.23 0.55 -5.56
N GLU A 43 3.34 0.77 -6.51
CA GLU A 43 3.17 2.06 -7.17
C GLU A 43 2.44 3.06 -6.30
N GLY A 44 1.51 2.58 -5.50
CA GLY A 44 0.79 3.45 -4.60
C GLY A 44 -0.09 2.68 -3.63
N LEU A 45 -0.31 3.29 -2.48
CA LEU A 45 -1.24 2.78 -1.47
C LEU A 45 -2.07 3.97 -1.02
N PHE A 46 -3.37 3.86 -1.20
CA PHE A 46 -4.30 4.94 -0.87
C PHE A 46 -5.38 4.44 0.08
N ILE A 47 -5.66 5.23 1.12
CA ILE A 47 -6.79 4.98 2.01
C ILE A 47 -7.64 6.25 2.02
N ARG A 48 -8.94 6.08 1.82
CA ARG A 48 -9.88 7.20 1.83
C ARG A 48 -9.76 7.95 3.15
N THR A 49 -9.82 9.29 3.09
CA THR A 49 -9.55 10.14 4.25
C THR A 49 -10.40 9.80 5.46
N ASP A 50 -11.70 9.57 5.26
CA ASP A 50 -12.60 9.26 6.37
C ASP A 50 -12.56 7.78 6.78
N ALA A 51 -11.75 6.98 6.09
CA ALA A 51 -11.54 5.57 6.43
C ALA A 51 -10.18 5.33 7.08
N GLN A 52 -9.37 6.37 7.23
CA GLN A 52 -8.06 6.21 7.87
C GLN A 52 -8.23 5.95 9.36
N GLY A 53 -7.28 5.20 9.91
CA GLY A 53 -7.32 4.84 11.32
C GLY A 53 -8.01 3.52 11.61
N TYR A 54 -8.57 2.85 10.61
CA TYR A 54 -9.22 1.55 10.78
C TYR A 54 -8.33 0.37 10.40
N GLY A 55 -7.08 0.63 10.04
CA GLY A 55 -6.14 -0.44 9.70
C GLY A 55 -6.28 -0.97 8.29
N TYR A 56 -6.93 -0.26 7.39
CA TYR A 56 -7.11 -0.71 6.01
C TYR A 56 -5.79 -0.81 5.25
N GLY A 57 -4.87 0.13 5.48
CA GLY A 57 -3.55 0.08 4.85
C GLY A 57 -2.79 -1.17 5.23
N LYS A 58 -2.82 -1.51 6.52
CA LYS A 58 -2.20 -2.73 7.02
C LYS A 58 -2.84 -3.96 6.40
N GLN A 59 -4.16 -3.98 6.28
CA GLN A 59 -4.88 -5.12 5.71
C GLN A 59 -4.57 -5.30 4.23
N LEU A 60 -4.48 -4.19 3.47
CA LEU A 60 -4.10 -4.24 2.07
C LEU A 60 -2.69 -4.80 1.91
N LEU A 61 -1.74 -4.33 2.72
CA LEU A 61 -0.38 -4.84 2.67
C LEU A 61 -0.32 -6.31 3.05
N GLU A 62 -1.05 -6.72 4.08
CA GLU A 62 -1.05 -8.12 4.50
C GLU A 62 -1.63 -9.02 3.41
N TYR A 63 -2.63 -8.53 2.70
CA TYR A 63 -3.20 -9.28 1.60
C TYR A 63 -2.15 -9.56 0.52
N VAL A 64 -1.44 -8.52 0.07
CA VAL A 64 -0.44 -8.69 -0.98
C VAL A 64 0.80 -9.43 -0.50
N LYS A 65 1.12 -9.37 0.81
CA LYS A 65 2.21 -10.17 1.38
C LYS A 65 1.96 -11.67 1.26
N ASN A 66 0.70 -12.07 1.21
CA ASN A 66 0.34 -13.47 1.02
C ASN A 66 0.48 -13.91 -0.43
N ILE A 67 0.57 -12.97 -1.36
CA ILE A 67 0.66 -13.24 -2.78
C ILE A 67 2.09 -13.10 -3.29
N LYS A 68 2.83 -12.14 -2.74
CA LYS A 68 4.19 -11.82 -3.16
C LYS A 68 5.20 -12.31 -2.13
N SER A 69 6.37 -12.73 -2.60
CA SER A 69 7.45 -13.14 -1.70
C SER A 69 8.36 -11.97 -1.31
N ASN A 70 8.32 -10.91 -2.09
CA ASN A 70 9.04 -9.68 -1.79
C ASN A 70 8.34 -8.51 -2.44
N MET A 71 8.59 -7.31 -1.92
CA MET A 71 8.04 -6.08 -2.47
C MET A 71 8.98 -4.93 -2.19
N LYS A 72 8.87 -3.87 -2.99
CA LYS A 72 9.64 -2.65 -2.78
C LYS A 72 8.79 -1.45 -3.12
N LEU A 73 9.18 -0.31 -2.59
CA LEU A 73 8.48 0.95 -2.82
C LEU A 73 9.45 2.12 -2.67
N SER A 74 9.06 3.26 -3.19
CA SER A 74 9.78 4.52 -2.98
C SER A 74 8.92 5.44 -2.15
N VAL A 75 9.54 6.15 -1.21
CA VAL A 75 8.84 7.10 -0.34
C VAL A 75 9.74 8.32 -0.15
N TYR A 76 9.14 9.51 -0.18
CA TYR A 76 9.91 10.74 0.06
C TYR A 76 10.43 10.75 1.50
N GLN A 77 11.68 11.18 1.68
CA GLN A 77 12.31 11.21 3.01
C GLN A 77 11.57 12.12 3.97
N LYS A 78 10.95 13.18 3.45
CA LYS A 78 10.18 14.09 4.29
C LYS A 78 8.84 13.52 4.73
N ASN A 79 8.40 12.43 4.16
CA ASN A 79 7.14 11.78 4.54
C ASN A 79 7.38 10.80 5.68
N GLU A 80 7.63 11.34 6.87
CA GLU A 80 7.99 10.54 8.04
C GLU A 80 6.88 9.59 8.46
N ARG A 81 5.64 10.01 8.28
CA ARG A 81 4.49 9.18 8.65
C ARG A 81 4.45 7.91 7.83
N ALA A 82 4.66 8.02 6.53
CA ALA A 82 4.67 6.86 5.64
C ALA A 82 5.86 5.94 5.97
N ILE A 83 7.03 6.53 6.21
CA ILE A 83 8.22 5.74 6.56
C ILE A 83 7.97 4.93 7.83
N ARG A 84 7.39 5.55 8.85
CA ARG A 84 7.06 4.84 10.09
C ARG A 84 6.05 3.73 9.86
N PHE A 85 5.05 4.00 9.03
CA PHE A 85 4.05 3.00 8.69
C PHE A 85 4.70 1.77 8.03
N TYR A 86 5.49 1.99 6.99
CA TYR A 86 6.13 0.90 6.27
C TYR A 86 7.15 0.16 7.14
N ASN A 87 7.87 0.87 8.00
CA ASN A 87 8.78 0.22 8.95
C ASN A 87 8.02 -0.74 9.88
N ARG A 88 6.85 -0.31 10.37
CA ARG A 88 6.04 -1.18 11.22
C ARG A 88 5.54 -2.41 10.47
N GLU A 89 5.34 -2.26 9.17
CA GLU A 89 4.86 -3.36 8.34
C GLU A 89 5.99 -4.26 7.82
N GLY A 90 7.21 -4.04 8.29
CA GLY A 90 8.32 -4.91 7.98
C GLY A 90 9.20 -4.48 6.83
N PHE A 91 8.97 -3.30 6.26
CA PHE A 91 9.85 -2.76 5.23
C PHE A 91 11.05 -2.09 5.86
N VAL A 92 12.19 -2.20 5.20
CA VAL A 92 13.43 -1.57 5.65
C VAL A 92 13.99 -0.70 4.53
N ILE A 93 14.73 0.32 4.91
CA ILE A 93 15.37 1.21 3.94
C ILE A 93 16.56 0.49 3.32
N GLU A 94 16.57 0.38 2.00
CA GLU A 94 17.66 -0.25 1.26
C GLU A 94 18.63 0.78 0.71
N SER A 95 18.11 1.88 0.18
CA SER A 95 18.95 2.92 -0.43
C SER A 95 18.21 4.22 -0.48
N GLU A 96 18.90 5.28 -0.85
CA GLU A 96 18.24 6.57 -1.08
C GLU A 96 18.61 7.09 -2.46
N LYS A 97 17.73 7.91 -3.01
CA LYS A 97 17.93 8.50 -4.34
C LYS A 97 17.21 9.84 -4.39
N ILE A 98 17.42 10.55 -5.47
CA ILE A 98 16.74 11.82 -5.74
C ILE A 98 15.77 11.61 -6.88
N ASP A 99 14.50 12.01 -6.67
CA ASP A 99 13.49 11.95 -7.71
C ASP A 99 13.81 13.04 -8.74
N ASP A 100 14.05 12.65 -9.99
CA ASP A 100 14.43 13.57 -11.05
C ASP A 100 13.37 14.60 -11.37
N ASN A 101 12.08 14.25 -11.14
CA ASN A 101 10.98 15.14 -11.46
C ASN A 101 10.78 16.23 -10.42
N THR A 102 10.95 15.90 -9.15
CA THR A 102 10.67 16.81 -8.04
C THR A 102 11.93 17.31 -7.35
N ASN A 103 13.06 16.69 -7.64
CA ASN A 103 14.34 16.98 -6.97
C ASN A 103 14.27 16.72 -5.45
N GLU A 104 13.34 15.90 -5.03
CA GLU A 104 13.19 15.52 -3.63
C GLU A 104 13.91 14.19 -3.35
N LYS A 105 14.43 14.05 -2.14
CA LYS A 105 15.09 12.81 -1.74
C LYS A 105 14.05 11.75 -1.39
N GLU A 106 14.33 10.53 -1.84
CA GLU A 106 13.49 9.36 -1.59
C GLU A 106 14.29 8.24 -0.94
N PHE A 107 13.58 7.40 -0.19
CA PHE A 107 14.11 6.11 0.23
C PHE A 107 13.49 5.01 -0.62
N LEU A 108 14.32 4.05 -1.03
CA LEU A 108 13.82 2.79 -1.53
C LEU A 108 13.69 1.85 -0.34
N MET A 109 12.49 1.38 -0.08
CA MET A 109 12.21 0.46 1.03
C MET A 109 11.83 -0.90 0.47
N VAL A 110 12.28 -1.96 1.14
CA VAL A 110 12.09 -3.33 0.67
C VAL A 110 11.54 -4.20 1.79
N TRP A 111 10.77 -5.19 1.38
CA TRP A 111 10.24 -6.21 2.26
C TRP A 111 10.38 -7.58 1.58
N SER A 112 10.72 -8.61 2.38
CA SER A 112 10.72 -9.99 1.91
C SER A 112 10.13 -10.89 2.98
N SER A 113 9.50 -11.94 2.52
CA SER A 113 8.88 -12.91 3.43
C SER A 113 9.91 -13.74 4.20
#